data_bc81479cd2ff8237c953bcd42097af06
#
_entry.id   bc81479cd2ff8237c953bcd42097af06
#
_cell.length_a   1.000
_cell.length_b   1.000
_cell.length_c   1.000
_cell.angle_alpha   90.00
_cell.angle_beta   90.00
_cell.angle_gamma   90.00
#
_symmetry.space_group_name_H-M   'P 1'
#
loop_
_entity.id
_entity.type
_entity.pdbx_description
1 polymer ?
#
loop_
_entity_poly.entity_id
_entity_poly.type
_entity_poly.pdbx_seq_one_letter_code
_entity_poly.pdbx_strand_id
1 'polypeptide(L)'
;MSFILFSILGVLYFITCLFFSLDIIYILFLIVSLSQLIVVNESKLKYESPILWYSTAVYFYHFSSLFLATVGYYQFENALESSIIYGIIYYSSVAPLFFCRKSSIDNQILDRFDLFFEKNTIFITYLIFMVLTILSNVFFFKSGFSNKGEAILSGGTRFNFIYNWASLFTLLFIIRYRDSNLYLYAMVFSFILFLFTSLNTGERNVVLSYTLSVIILLVVFNKITRQKSIIFFILAASCIPILQELKTVFAKDLGDIIAHRDSIPFYVKLLQGEFRSASRNIDWLLSRESSYDISYGLNLIKDILVGFSPISTGILNSQTWFNNTFFSEVVATGQGYGFSLYGSFYIAFYWPGLVIISIIYSCTIVMIYNNAKDNIFLFLLSILMITPLIYAQRGDLSVVLSFMIKQNLLPLIIVYLFSRLFRRVFSS
;
A
#
# COMPACT_ATOMS: atom_id res chain seq x y z
N MET A 1 24.29 2.87 -16.59
CA MET A 1 24.45 1.44 -16.90
C MET A 1 23.20 0.64 -16.46
N SER A 2 22.76 0.73 -15.21
CA SER A 2 21.60 -0.04 -14.70
C SER A 2 20.30 0.19 -15.48
N PHE A 3 19.99 1.44 -15.87
CA PHE A 3 18.80 1.76 -16.68
C PHE A 3 18.87 1.11 -18.07
N ILE A 4 20.03 1.13 -18.73
CA ILE A 4 20.22 0.51 -20.06
C ILE A 4 19.99 -1.00 -19.96
N LEU A 5 20.58 -1.66 -18.96
CA LEU A 5 20.41 -3.09 -18.74
C LEU A 5 18.96 -3.46 -18.42
N PHE A 6 18.29 -2.65 -17.59
CA PHE A 6 16.85 -2.78 -17.32
C PHE A 6 16.01 -2.68 -18.60
N SER A 7 16.31 -1.70 -19.45
CA SER A 7 15.62 -1.52 -20.73
C SER A 7 15.85 -2.68 -21.70
N ILE A 8 17.07 -3.21 -21.77
CA ILE A 8 17.40 -4.40 -22.59
C ILE A 8 16.59 -5.60 -22.11
N LEU A 9 16.51 -5.84 -20.80
CA LEU A 9 15.69 -6.93 -20.25
C LEU A 9 14.20 -6.71 -20.53
N GLY A 10 13.72 -5.46 -20.52
CA GLY A 10 12.36 -5.15 -20.91
C GLY A 10 12.06 -5.51 -22.37
N VAL A 11 12.94 -5.13 -23.28
CA VAL A 11 12.82 -5.52 -24.71
C VAL A 11 12.85 -7.04 -24.84
N LEU A 12 13.77 -7.71 -24.16
CA LEU A 12 13.87 -9.18 -24.19
C LEU A 12 12.58 -9.84 -23.64
N TYR A 13 11.99 -9.29 -22.58
CA TYR A 13 10.73 -9.77 -22.04
C TYR A 13 9.61 -9.76 -23.09
N PHE A 14 9.41 -8.63 -23.80
CA PHE A 14 8.38 -8.51 -24.82
C PHE A 14 8.66 -9.36 -26.06
N ILE A 15 9.93 -9.48 -26.48
CA ILE A 15 10.31 -10.41 -27.55
C ILE A 15 9.97 -11.85 -27.14
N THR A 16 10.25 -12.24 -25.89
CA THR A 16 9.92 -13.58 -25.38
C THR A 16 8.41 -13.82 -25.39
N CYS A 17 7.58 -12.79 -25.09
CA CYS A 17 6.12 -12.91 -25.20
C CYS A 17 5.64 -13.23 -26.63
N LEU A 18 6.35 -12.79 -27.68
CA LEU A 18 5.98 -13.10 -29.07
C LEU A 18 6.11 -14.61 -29.43
N PHE A 19 6.96 -15.34 -28.72
CA PHE A 19 7.15 -16.78 -28.86
C PHE A 19 6.43 -17.56 -27.75
N PHE A 20 5.36 -17.02 -27.20
CA PHE A 20 4.70 -17.53 -26.01
C PHE A 20 4.24 -19.00 -26.19
N SER A 21 4.65 -19.81 -25.19
CA SER A 21 4.08 -21.11 -24.87
C SER A 21 4.02 -21.20 -23.33
N LEU A 22 3.27 -22.13 -22.78
CA LEU A 22 3.16 -22.27 -21.31
C LEU A 22 4.52 -22.48 -20.63
N ASP A 23 5.46 -23.13 -21.32
CA ASP A 23 6.83 -23.35 -20.81
C ASP A 23 7.65 -22.05 -20.73
N ILE A 24 7.28 -21.03 -21.50
CA ILE A 24 7.98 -19.74 -21.53
C ILE A 24 7.68 -18.90 -20.28
N ILE A 25 6.62 -19.20 -19.53
CA ILE A 25 6.29 -18.50 -18.26
C ILE A 25 7.50 -18.49 -17.30
N TYR A 26 8.27 -19.57 -17.23
CA TYR A 26 9.49 -19.64 -16.43
C TYR A 26 10.53 -18.60 -16.88
N ILE A 27 10.72 -18.45 -18.18
CA ILE A 27 11.68 -17.52 -18.78
C ILE A 27 11.23 -16.09 -18.51
N LEU A 28 9.95 -15.78 -18.69
CA LEU A 28 9.39 -14.46 -18.41
C LEU A 28 9.56 -14.07 -16.93
N PHE A 29 9.28 -15.01 -16.02
CA PHE A 29 9.49 -14.80 -14.59
C PHE A 29 10.98 -14.57 -14.26
N LEU A 30 11.90 -15.31 -14.89
CA LEU A 30 13.34 -15.12 -14.72
C LEU A 30 13.79 -13.73 -15.19
N ILE A 31 13.38 -13.29 -16.39
CA ILE A 31 13.75 -12.00 -16.95
C ILE A 31 13.29 -10.86 -16.04
N VAL A 32 12.05 -10.88 -15.56
CA VAL A 32 11.55 -9.83 -14.69
C VAL A 32 12.21 -9.88 -13.31
N SER A 33 12.55 -11.06 -12.80
CA SER A 33 13.29 -11.19 -11.54
C SER A 33 14.70 -10.62 -11.65
N LEU A 34 15.38 -10.84 -12.77
CA LEU A 34 16.69 -10.21 -13.05
C LEU A 34 16.54 -8.68 -13.15
N SER A 35 15.49 -8.20 -13.81
CA SER A 35 15.18 -6.76 -13.87
C SER A 35 15.00 -6.17 -12.47
N GLN A 36 14.25 -6.86 -11.59
CA GLN A 36 14.03 -6.43 -10.21
C GLN A 36 15.34 -6.42 -9.40
N LEU A 37 16.24 -7.39 -9.59
CA LEU A 37 17.54 -7.40 -8.93
C LEU A 37 18.39 -6.18 -9.32
N ILE A 38 18.35 -5.77 -10.59
CA ILE A 38 19.04 -4.54 -11.05
C ILE A 38 18.47 -3.32 -10.35
N VAL A 39 17.14 -3.23 -10.25
CA VAL A 39 16.45 -2.11 -9.58
C VAL A 39 16.80 -2.04 -8.09
N VAL A 40 16.76 -3.18 -7.40
CA VAL A 40 17.13 -3.26 -5.98
C VAL A 40 18.60 -2.86 -5.77
N ASN A 41 19.50 -3.31 -6.63
CA ASN A 41 20.91 -2.92 -6.58
C ASN A 41 21.09 -1.41 -6.82
N GLU A 42 20.36 -0.80 -7.76
CA GLU A 42 20.40 0.66 -8.00
C GLU A 42 19.89 1.45 -6.79
N SER A 43 18.93 0.93 -6.05
CA SER A 43 18.38 1.57 -4.85
C SER A 43 19.40 1.71 -3.73
N LYS A 44 20.47 0.91 -3.73
CA LYS A 44 21.48 0.78 -2.65
C LYS A 44 20.83 0.57 -1.28
N LEU A 45 19.70 -0.13 -1.25
CA LEU A 45 18.92 -0.41 -0.05
C LEU A 45 18.50 0.88 0.71
N LYS A 46 18.20 1.94 -0.01
CA LYS A 46 17.60 3.15 0.58
C LYS A 46 16.09 2.94 0.73
N TYR A 47 15.64 2.66 1.95
CA TYR A 47 14.24 2.32 2.24
C TYR A 47 13.27 3.47 2.01
N GLU A 48 13.74 4.70 2.13
CA GLU A 48 13.00 5.92 1.80
C GLU A 48 12.81 6.11 0.29
N SER A 49 13.59 5.41 -0.54
CA SER A 49 13.55 5.58 -2.00
C SER A 49 12.43 4.78 -2.65
N PRO A 50 11.62 5.42 -3.51
CA PRO A 50 10.61 4.73 -4.31
C PRO A 50 11.17 3.63 -5.21
N ILE A 51 12.45 3.74 -5.62
CA ILE A 51 13.12 2.69 -6.40
C ILE A 51 13.03 1.35 -5.68
N LEU A 52 13.19 1.32 -4.35
CA LEU A 52 13.15 0.07 -3.61
C LEU A 52 11.71 -0.40 -3.34
N TRP A 53 10.93 0.38 -2.57
CA TRP A 53 9.66 -0.11 -2.05
C TRP A 53 8.56 -0.17 -3.11
N TYR A 54 8.51 0.82 -4.04
CA TYR A 54 7.47 0.84 -5.06
C TYR A 54 7.71 -0.21 -6.15
N SER A 55 8.95 -0.33 -6.67
CA SER A 55 9.27 -1.39 -7.64
C SER A 55 9.03 -2.78 -7.06
N THR A 56 9.39 -2.98 -5.78
CA THR A 56 9.17 -4.25 -5.09
C THR A 56 7.68 -4.56 -4.93
N ALA A 57 6.87 -3.54 -4.61
CA ALA A 57 5.42 -3.70 -4.54
C ALA A 57 4.84 -4.08 -5.91
N VAL A 58 5.17 -3.33 -6.98
CA VAL A 58 4.72 -3.64 -8.34
C VAL A 58 5.13 -5.05 -8.74
N TYR A 59 6.38 -5.44 -8.46
CA TYR A 59 6.88 -6.78 -8.75
C TYR A 59 6.06 -7.87 -8.04
N PHE A 60 5.91 -7.82 -6.72
CA PHE A 60 5.20 -8.86 -5.99
C PHE A 60 3.70 -8.93 -6.34
N TYR A 61 3.04 -7.79 -6.52
CA TYR A 61 1.61 -7.78 -6.80
C TYR A 61 1.25 -8.23 -8.21
N HIS A 62 2.12 -8.03 -9.20
CA HIS A 62 1.80 -8.38 -10.59
C HIS A 62 2.48 -9.66 -11.08
N PHE A 63 3.61 -10.06 -10.50
CA PHE A 63 4.31 -11.29 -10.92
C PHE A 63 4.13 -12.47 -9.97
N SER A 64 3.40 -12.31 -8.87
CA SER A 64 3.04 -13.44 -7.99
C SER A 64 2.25 -14.53 -8.72
N SER A 65 1.33 -14.16 -9.62
CA SER A 65 0.57 -15.14 -10.43
C SER A 65 1.46 -15.88 -11.41
N LEU A 66 2.44 -15.21 -12.05
CA LEU A 66 3.44 -15.87 -12.88
C LEU A 66 4.25 -16.90 -12.08
N PHE A 67 4.75 -16.50 -10.91
CA PHE A 67 5.45 -17.43 -10.01
C PHE A 67 4.56 -18.60 -9.60
N LEU A 68 3.32 -18.34 -9.17
CA LEU A 68 2.39 -19.39 -8.75
C LEU A 68 2.03 -20.33 -9.92
N ALA A 69 2.00 -19.84 -11.14
CA ALA A 69 1.80 -20.67 -12.32
C ALA A 69 3.02 -21.59 -12.59
N THR A 70 4.25 -21.08 -12.41
CA THR A 70 5.46 -21.91 -12.56
C THR A 70 5.52 -23.08 -11.57
N VAL A 71 4.91 -22.94 -10.40
CA VAL A 71 4.88 -23.99 -9.36
C VAL A 71 3.55 -24.76 -9.32
N GLY A 72 2.67 -24.55 -10.32
CA GLY A 72 1.42 -25.31 -10.48
C GLY A 72 0.26 -24.87 -9.56
N TYR A 73 0.36 -23.73 -8.89
CA TYR A 73 -0.67 -23.22 -7.97
C TYR A 73 -1.57 -22.13 -8.57
N TYR A 74 -1.39 -21.77 -9.83
CA TYR A 74 -2.24 -20.84 -10.55
C TYR A 74 -2.37 -21.23 -12.01
N GLN A 75 -3.59 -21.14 -12.55
CA GLN A 75 -3.88 -21.26 -13.97
C GLN A 75 -4.41 -19.92 -14.47
N PHE A 76 -3.85 -19.43 -15.55
CA PHE A 76 -4.32 -18.23 -16.24
C PHE A 76 -5.55 -18.54 -17.08
N GLU A 77 -6.51 -17.61 -17.10
CA GLU A 77 -7.60 -17.62 -18.07
C GLU A 77 -7.11 -17.11 -19.44
N ASN A 78 -6.22 -16.12 -19.44
CA ASN A 78 -5.57 -15.58 -20.64
C ASN A 78 -4.07 -15.33 -20.40
N ALA A 79 -3.27 -16.38 -20.46
CA ALA A 79 -1.87 -16.37 -20.04
C ALA A 79 -0.99 -15.42 -20.87
N LEU A 80 -1.15 -15.36 -22.20
CA LEU A 80 -0.35 -14.50 -23.05
C LEU A 80 -0.61 -13.03 -22.79
N GLU A 81 -1.88 -12.59 -22.85
CA GLU A 81 -2.25 -11.20 -22.66
C GLU A 81 -1.94 -10.73 -21.23
N SER A 82 -2.23 -11.57 -20.22
CA SER A 82 -1.88 -11.28 -18.84
C SER A 82 -0.39 -11.05 -18.67
N SER A 83 0.46 -11.89 -19.29
CA SER A 83 1.92 -11.73 -19.23
C SER A 83 2.37 -10.43 -19.88
N ILE A 84 1.82 -10.08 -21.05
CA ILE A 84 2.13 -8.82 -21.75
C ILE A 84 1.73 -7.62 -20.86
N ILE A 85 0.52 -7.63 -20.30
CA ILE A 85 0.02 -6.54 -19.44
C ILE A 85 0.85 -6.39 -18.17
N TYR A 86 1.25 -7.49 -17.51
CA TYR A 86 2.13 -7.41 -16.34
C TYR A 86 3.50 -6.81 -16.70
N GLY A 87 4.05 -7.18 -17.85
CA GLY A 87 5.27 -6.56 -18.38
C GLY A 87 5.09 -5.05 -18.59
N ILE A 88 4.00 -4.64 -19.25
CA ILE A 88 3.67 -3.22 -19.45
C ILE A 88 3.59 -2.50 -18.11
N ILE A 89 2.84 -3.01 -17.15
CA ILE A 89 2.71 -2.42 -15.81
C ILE A 89 4.08 -2.22 -15.17
N TYR A 90 4.88 -3.27 -15.14
CA TYR A 90 6.17 -3.24 -14.47
C TYR A 90 7.14 -2.26 -15.13
N TYR A 91 7.40 -2.42 -16.43
CA TYR A 91 8.40 -1.61 -17.11
C TYR A 91 7.99 -0.13 -17.22
N SER A 92 6.71 0.18 -17.45
CA SER A 92 6.22 1.56 -17.48
C SER A 92 6.23 2.23 -16.10
N SER A 93 5.95 1.48 -15.03
CA SER A 93 5.95 2.02 -13.66
C SER A 93 7.34 2.14 -13.07
N VAL A 94 8.27 1.26 -13.42
CA VAL A 94 9.60 1.22 -12.80
C VAL A 94 10.61 2.09 -13.55
N ALA A 95 10.51 2.22 -14.87
CA ALA A 95 11.44 3.03 -15.65
C ALA A 95 11.61 4.47 -15.14
N PRO A 96 10.53 5.24 -14.79
CA PRO A 96 10.68 6.58 -14.26
C PRO A 96 11.43 6.65 -12.92
N LEU A 97 11.44 5.57 -12.13
CA LEU A 97 12.10 5.56 -10.82
C LEU A 97 13.62 5.72 -10.92
N PHE A 98 14.23 5.39 -12.06
CA PHE A 98 15.66 5.61 -12.26
C PHE A 98 16.05 7.10 -12.26
N PHE A 99 15.07 8.01 -12.39
CA PHE A 99 15.26 9.47 -12.27
C PHE A 99 15.14 9.97 -10.83
N CYS A 100 14.95 9.08 -9.84
CA CYS A 100 15.02 9.44 -8.43
C CYS A 100 16.43 9.92 -8.07
N ARG A 101 16.51 11.06 -7.39
CA ARG A 101 17.78 11.60 -6.90
C ARG A 101 18.36 10.68 -5.83
N LYS A 102 19.67 10.49 -5.85
CA LYS A 102 20.41 9.66 -4.88
C LYS A 102 20.62 10.38 -3.52
N SER A 103 19.94 11.50 -3.27
CA SER A 103 20.16 12.26 -2.03
C SER A 103 19.60 11.51 -0.82
N SER A 104 20.41 11.37 0.21
CA SER A 104 19.95 11.00 1.54
C SER A 104 19.08 12.15 2.10
N ILE A 105 18.05 11.80 2.85
CA ILE A 105 17.33 12.77 3.68
C ILE A 105 18.33 13.35 4.67
N ASP A 106 18.44 14.69 4.70
CA ASP A 106 19.40 15.40 5.55
C ASP A 106 18.78 15.73 6.91
N ASN A 107 19.60 15.80 7.97
CA ASN A 107 19.17 16.20 9.29
C ASN A 107 18.54 17.62 9.30
N GLN A 108 18.93 18.49 8.37
CA GLN A 108 18.32 19.82 8.23
C GLN A 108 16.80 19.80 8.03
N ILE A 109 16.23 18.74 7.42
CA ILE A 109 14.78 18.63 7.25
C ILE A 109 14.10 18.35 8.59
N LEU A 110 14.77 17.65 9.51
CA LEU A 110 14.26 17.36 10.85
C LEU A 110 14.27 18.63 11.74
N ASP A 111 15.26 19.49 11.58
CA ASP A 111 15.30 20.78 12.26
C ASP A 111 14.16 21.69 11.77
N ARG A 112 13.87 21.67 10.46
CA ARG A 112 12.70 22.35 9.90
C ARG A 112 11.39 21.77 10.46
N PHE A 113 11.29 20.44 10.65
CA PHE A 113 10.13 19.83 11.28
C PHE A 113 9.85 20.45 12.67
N ASP A 114 10.89 20.61 13.48
CA ASP A 114 10.80 21.19 14.82
C ASP A 114 10.36 22.68 14.81
N LEU A 115 10.66 23.39 13.72
CA LEU A 115 10.18 24.75 13.50
C LEU A 115 8.71 24.82 13.07
N PHE A 116 8.20 23.84 12.34
CA PHE A 116 6.83 23.85 11.83
C PHE A 116 5.81 23.28 12.82
N PHE A 117 6.20 22.26 13.59
CA PHE A 117 5.31 21.51 14.47
C PHE A 117 5.67 21.73 15.95
N GLU A 118 4.75 22.35 16.68
CA GLU A 118 4.92 22.67 18.11
C GLU A 118 4.80 21.38 18.95
N LYS A 119 5.69 21.26 19.97
CA LYS A 119 5.87 20.04 20.77
C LYS A 119 4.61 19.64 21.54
N ASN A 120 3.95 20.61 22.21
CA ASN A 120 2.77 20.33 23.02
C ASN A 120 1.56 19.98 22.14
N THR A 121 1.44 20.61 20.96
CA THR A 121 0.38 20.30 19.98
C THR A 121 0.49 18.84 19.53
N ILE A 122 1.70 18.39 19.17
CA ILE A 122 1.92 16.99 18.78
C ILE A 122 1.62 16.04 19.95
N PHE A 123 2.06 16.38 21.16
CA PHE A 123 1.82 15.56 22.34
C PHE A 123 0.32 15.40 22.62
N ILE A 124 -0.42 16.50 22.62
CA ILE A 124 -1.87 16.51 22.89
C ILE A 124 -2.63 15.76 21.79
N THR A 125 -2.30 16.00 20.52
CA THR A 125 -2.97 15.29 19.40
C THR A 125 -2.70 13.79 19.44
N TYR A 126 -1.47 13.38 19.74
CA TYR A 126 -1.13 11.97 19.95
C TYR A 126 -2.00 11.35 21.06
N LEU A 127 -2.07 11.97 22.24
CA LEU A 127 -2.87 11.46 23.36
C LEU A 127 -4.35 11.35 23.02
N ILE A 128 -4.94 12.39 22.41
CA ILE A 128 -6.35 12.40 22.01
C ILE A 128 -6.64 11.21 21.09
N PHE A 129 -5.83 11.00 20.06
CA PHE A 129 -6.08 9.92 19.10
C PHE A 129 -5.78 8.53 19.64
N MET A 130 -4.84 8.39 20.60
CA MET A 130 -4.67 7.13 21.33
C MET A 130 -5.91 6.80 22.18
N VAL A 131 -6.45 7.77 22.91
CA VAL A 131 -7.69 7.58 23.68
C VAL A 131 -8.87 7.23 22.76
N LEU A 132 -9.05 7.95 21.65
CA LEU A 132 -10.10 7.65 20.67
C LEU A 132 -9.95 6.24 20.08
N THR A 133 -8.73 5.80 19.83
CA THR A 133 -8.45 4.42 19.35
C THR A 133 -8.84 3.38 20.39
N ILE A 134 -8.53 3.61 21.67
CA ILE A 134 -8.94 2.72 22.77
C ILE A 134 -10.47 2.66 22.85
N LEU A 135 -11.14 3.80 22.86
CA LEU A 135 -12.60 3.88 22.93
C LEU A 135 -13.26 3.17 21.73
N SER A 136 -12.74 3.38 20.54
CA SER A 136 -13.21 2.67 19.33
C SER A 136 -13.05 1.15 19.47
N ASN A 137 -11.93 0.66 19.96
CA ASN A 137 -11.73 -0.78 20.18
C ASN A 137 -12.71 -1.34 21.23
N VAL A 138 -12.97 -0.62 22.31
CA VAL A 138 -13.97 -1.01 23.31
C VAL A 138 -15.37 -1.09 22.69
N PHE A 139 -15.71 -0.11 21.83
CA PHE A 139 -16.97 -0.11 21.10
C PHE A 139 -17.11 -1.34 20.19
N PHE A 140 -16.10 -1.63 19.38
CA PHE A 140 -16.09 -2.80 18.51
C PHE A 140 -16.23 -4.11 19.28
N PHE A 141 -15.50 -4.24 20.38
CA PHE A 141 -15.57 -5.43 21.24
C PHE A 141 -16.98 -5.64 21.81
N LYS A 142 -17.63 -4.55 22.27
CA LYS A 142 -18.98 -4.60 22.82
C LYS A 142 -20.06 -4.85 21.76
N SER A 143 -19.84 -4.42 20.52
CA SER A 143 -20.82 -4.59 19.41
C SER A 143 -20.98 -6.03 18.98
N GLY A 144 -20.05 -6.94 19.35
CA GLY A 144 -20.19 -8.39 19.13
C GLY A 144 -20.20 -8.78 17.65
N PHE A 145 -19.65 -7.95 16.73
CA PHE A 145 -19.56 -8.31 15.32
C PHE A 145 -18.83 -9.64 15.14
N SER A 146 -19.44 -10.56 14.43
CA SER A 146 -18.87 -11.88 14.19
C SER A 146 -17.78 -11.85 13.13
N ASN A 147 -17.89 -10.88 12.18
CA ASN A 147 -16.93 -10.73 11.09
C ASN A 147 -16.85 -9.29 10.58
N LYS A 148 -15.82 -9.01 9.74
CA LYS A 148 -15.61 -7.70 9.12
C LYS A 148 -16.79 -7.26 8.22
N GLY A 149 -17.46 -8.20 7.55
CA GLY A 149 -18.59 -7.90 6.68
C GLY A 149 -19.76 -7.26 7.45
N GLU A 150 -20.12 -7.80 8.60
CA GLU A 150 -21.14 -7.23 9.49
C GLU A 150 -20.75 -5.84 9.99
N ALA A 151 -19.49 -5.65 10.36
CA ALA A 151 -18.99 -4.33 10.76
C ALA A 151 -19.07 -3.31 9.63
N ILE A 152 -18.84 -3.70 8.37
CA ILE A 152 -19.00 -2.83 7.20
C ILE A 152 -20.47 -2.46 6.99
N LEU A 153 -21.36 -3.46 6.97
CA LEU A 153 -22.81 -3.25 6.75
C LEU A 153 -23.44 -2.39 7.85
N SER A 154 -22.96 -2.51 9.09
CA SER A 154 -23.42 -1.67 10.22
C SER A 154 -22.78 -0.27 10.28
N GLY A 155 -21.91 0.08 9.33
CA GLY A 155 -21.22 1.37 9.27
C GLY A 155 -20.02 1.48 10.20
N GLY A 156 -19.53 0.38 10.74
CA GLY A 156 -18.35 0.33 11.63
C GLY A 156 -17.04 0.81 10.96
N THR A 157 -16.95 0.81 9.64
CA THR A 157 -15.80 1.35 8.89
C THR A 157 -15.56 2.84 9.10
N ARG A 158 -16.53 3.59 9.65
CA ARG A 158 -16.37 5.01 10.00
C ARG A 158 -15.24 5.24 11.00
N PHE A 159 -14.88 4.22 11.80
CA PHE A 159 -13.78 4.33 12.76
C PHE A 159 -12.40 4.16 12.14
N ASN A 160 -12.29 3.68 10.90
CA ASN A 160 -11.00 3.47 10.26
C ASN A 160 -10.17 4.76 10.11
N PHE A 161 -10.82 5.92 9.96
CA PHE A 161 -10.11 7.19 9.91
C PHE A 161 -9.42 7.52 11.25
N ILE A 162 -10.01 7.15 12.41
CA ILE A 162 -9.41 7.35 13.74
C ILE A 162 -8.10 6.58 13.83
N TYR A 163 -8.08 5.32 13.40
CA TYR A 163 -6.89 4.48 13.45
C TYR A 163 -5.76 4.99 12.54
N ASN A 164 -6.10 5.44 11.34
CA ASN A 164 -5.12 5.99 10.41
C ASN A 164 -4.55 7.33 10.91
N TRP A 165 -5.39 8.20 11.46
CA TRP A 165 -4.94 9.44 12.07
C TRP A 165 -4.11 9.19 13.32
N ALA A 166 -4.47 8.22 14.17
CA ALA A 166 -3.68 7.80 15.31
C ALA A 166 -2.28 7.32 14.89
N SER A 167 -2.19 6.53 13.81
CA SER A 167 -0.92 6.11 13.23
C SER A 167 -0.07 7.30 12.78
N LEU A 168 -0.66 8.25 12.04
CA LEU A 168 0.01 9.47 11.62
C LEU A 168 0.53 10.28 12.81
N PHE A 169 -0.31 10.55 13.82
CA PHE A 169 0.10 11.34 14.99
C PHE A 169 1.17 10.64 15.82
N THR A 170 1.16 9.31 15.86
CA THR A 170 2.26 8.55 16.45
C THR A 170 3.57 8.76 15.69
N LEU A 171 3.54 8.75 14.34
CA LEU A 171 4.74 9.01 13.55
C LEU A 171 5.27 10.44 13.77
N LEU A 172 4.40 11.45 13.80
CA LEU A 172 4.79 12.83 14.12
C LEU A 172 5.38 12.93 15.54
N PHE A 173 4.80 12.21 16.51
CA PHE A 173 5.31 12.11 17.86
C PHE A 173 6.72 11.48 17.91
N ILE A 174 6.92 10.37 17.21
CA ILE A 174 8.23 9.71 17.11
C ILE A 174 9.28 10.66 16.50
N ILE A 175 8.93 11.40 15.45
CA ILE A 175 9.83 12.38 14.84
C ILE A 175 10.17 13.49 15.84
N ARG A 176 9.19 14.01 16.55
CA ARG A 176 9.37 15.15 17.46
C ARG A 176 10.16 14.80 18.74
N TYR A 177 9.99 13.58 19.22
CA TYR A 177 10.63 13.10 20.45
C TYR A 177 11.79 12.14 20.18
N ARG A 178 12.37 12.17 18.97
CA ARG A 178 13.45 11.25 18.49
C ARG A 178 14.70 11.21 19.40
N ASP A 179 14.94 12.29 20.16
CA ASP A 179 16.11 12.43 21.03
C ASP A 179 15.80 12.08 22.51
N SER A 180 14.58 11.68 22.84
CA SER A 180 14.16 11.29 24.19
C SER A 180 13.65 9.84 24.18
N ASN A 181 13.75 9.12 25.30
CA ASN A 181 13.22 7.75 25.40
C ASN A 181 11.70 7.64 25.22
N LEU A 182 10.98 8.77 25.21
CA LEU A 182 9.53 8.81 25.03
C LEU A 182 9.11 8.23 23.67
N TYR A 183 9.93 8.40 22.63
CA TYR A 183 9.59 7.82 21.31
C TYR A 183 9.53 6.29 21.33
N LEU A 184 10.39 5.62 22.14
CA LEU A 184 10.37 4.16 22.26
C LEU A 184 9.09 3.68 22.95
N TYR A 185 8.70 4.35 24.06
CA TYR A 185 7.45 4.01 24.75
C TYR A 185 6.23 4.22 23.86
N ALA A 186 6.17 5.36 23.18
CA ALA A 186 5.09 5.64 22.22
C ALA A 186 5.06 4.60 21.10
N MET A 187 6.22 4.24 20.55
CA MET A 187 6.35 3.25 19.48
C MET A 187 5.81 1.88 19.90
N VAL A 188 6.25 1.38 21.06
CA VAL A 188 5.83 0.05 21.56
C VAL A 188 4.35 0.07 21.95
N PHE A 189 3.90 1.09 22.68
CA PHE A 189 2.50 1.23 23.08
C PHE A 189 1.56 1.26 21.86
N SER A 190 1.88 2.11 20.88
CA SER A 190 1.06 2.24 19.67
C SER A 190 1.08 0.96 18.84
N PHE A 191 2.21 0.25 18.76
CA PHE A 191 2.29 -1.03 18.07
C PHE A 191 1.34 -2.07 18.69
N ILE A 192 1.38 -2.21 20.03
CA ILE A 192 0.50 -3.14 20.76
C ILE A 192 -0.97 -2.75 20.55
N LEU A 193 -1.30 -1.45 20.64
CA LEU A 193 -2.66 -0.98 20.44
C LEU A 193 -3.16 -1.22 19.01
N PHE A 194 -2.34 -0.96 17.98
CA PHE A 194 -2.72 -1.21 16.58
C PHE A 194 -2.79 -2.70 16.26
N LEU A 195 -1.94 -3.52 16.87
CA LEU A 195 -2.04 -4.97 16.77
C LEU A 195 -3.38 -5.46 17.33
N PHE A 196 -3.75 -4.99 18.51
CA PHE A 196 -5.06 -5.30 19.11
C PHE A 196 -6.21 -4.79 18.23
N THR A 197 -6.11 -3.58 17.67
CA THR A 197 -7.09 -3.05 16.71
C THR A 197 -7.23 -3.96 15.50
N SER A 198 -6.11 -4.41 14.94
CA SER A 198 -6.11 -5.31 13.78
C SER A 198 -6.78 -6.66 14.06
N LEU A 199 -6.53 -7.22 15.23
CA LEU A 199 -7.17 -8.48 15.66
C LEU A 199 -8.67 -8.30 15.88
N ASN A 200 -9.09 -7.18 16.48
CA ASN A 200 -10.46 -6.91 16.82
C ASN A 200 -11.32 -6.54 15.59
N THR A 201 -10.82 -5.71 14.70
CA THR A 201 -11.56 -5.19 13.53
C THR A 201 -11.31 -5.97 12.23
N GLY A 202 -10.28 -6.82 12.19
CA GLY A 202 -9.79 -7.47 10.98
C GLY A 202 -9.04 -6.53 10.02
N GLU A 203 -8.78 -5.26 10.41
CA GLU A 203 -8.07 -4.26 9.59
C GLU A 203 -6.56 -4.34 9.79
N ARG A 204 -5.89 -5.16 8.99
CA ARG A 204 -4.42 -5.34 9.05
C ARG A 204 -3.63 -4.15 8.54
N ASN A 205 -4.26 -3.31 7.72
CA ASN A 205 -3.58 -2.20 7.06
C ASN A 205 -2.96 -1.22 8.07
N VAL A 206 -3.62 -0.94 9.19
CA VAL A 206 -3.13 0.00 10.21
C VAL A 206 -1.81 -0.46 10.82
N VAL A 207 -1.71 -1.75 11.20
CA VAL A 207 -0.47 -2.31 11.78
C VAL A 207 0.65 -2.32 10.75
N LEU A 208 0.36 -2.78 9.53
CA LEU A 208 1.36 -2.86 8.47
C LEU A 208 1.89 -1.49 8.07
N SER A 209 0.98 -0.51 7.90
CA SER A 209 1.33 0.87 7.60
C SER A 209 2.21 1.48 8.67
N TYR A 210 1.80 1.35 9.90
CA TYR A 210 2.51 1.85 11.05
C TYR A 210 3.92 1.24 11.15
N THR A 211 4.00 -0.09 11.13
CA THR A 211 5.26 -0.82 11.27
C THR A 211 6.25 -0.46 10.16
N LEU A 212 5.79 -0.43 8.91
CA LEU A 212 6.62 -0.06 7.77
C LEU A 212 7.16 1.37 7.91
N SER A 213 6.30 2.34 8.23
CA SER A 213 6.70 3.74 8.39
C SER A 213 7.66 3.94 9.56
N VAL A 214 7.45 3.24 10.68
CA VAL A 214 8.36 3.29 11.84
C VAL A 214 9.74 2.71 11.49
N ILE A 215 9.80 1.56 10.82
CA ILE A 215 11.10 0.97 10.42
C ILE A 215 11.86 1.94 9.52
N ILE A 216 11.19 2.58 8.56
CA ILE A 216 11.81 3.56 7.66
C ILE A 216 12.32 4.76 8.46
N LEU A 217 11.53 5.31 9.38
CA LEU A 217 11.95 6.42 10.24
C LEU A 217 13.16 6.05 11.11
N LEU A 218 13.19 4.86 11.70
CA LEU A 218 14.33 4.40 12.50
C LEU A 218 15.62 4.27 11.67
N VAL A 219 15.50 3.88 10.39
CA VAL A 219 16.63 3.88 9.46
C VAL A 219 17.05 5.31 9.12
N VAL A 220 16.09 6.20 8.82
CA VAL A 220 16.37 7.62 8.53
C VAL A 220 17.04 8.32 9.71
N PHE A 221 16.64 8.00 10.95
CA PHE A 221 17.26 8.54 12.17
C PHE A 221 18.58 7.85 12.55
N ASN A 222 19.08 6.91 11.74
CA ASN A 222 20.28 6.11 12.04
C ASN A 222 20.20 5.34 13.38
N LYS A 223 18.98 5.05 13.89
CA LYS A 223 18.80 4.24 15.11
C LYS A 223 18.96 2.75 14.85
N ILE A 224 18.70 2.30 13.64
CA ILE A 224 18.96 0.93 13.17
C ILE A 224 19.74 0.96 11.86
N THR A 225 20.60 -0.03 11.67
CA THR A 225 21.34 -0.17 10.41
C THR A 225 20.42 -0.72 9.32
N ARG A 226 20.68 -0.37 8.06
CA ARG A 226 19.92 -0.89 6.90
C ARG A 226 19.90 -2.42 6.84
N GLN A 227 21.02 -3.07 7.20
CA GLN A 227 21.09 -4.53 7.24
C GLN A 227 20.15 -5.14 8.30
N LYS A 228 20.11 -4.56 9.51
CA LYS A 228 19.18 -5.02 10.56
C LYS A 228 17.72 -4.82 10.18
N SER A 229 17.40 -3.76 9.44
CA SER A 229 16.03 -3.51 9.00
C SER A 229 15.52 -4.56 7.99
N ILE A 230 16.40 -5.20 7.20
CA ILE A 230 16.01 -6.33 6.33
C ILE A 230 15.42 -7.47 7.18
N ILE A 231 16.04 -7.77 8.33
CA ILE A 231 15.53 -8.80 9.25
C ILE A 231 14.13 -8.43 9.74
N PHE A 232 13.89 -7.16 10.10
CA PHE A 232 12.57 -6.68 10.50
C PHE A 232 11.54 -6.77 9.38
N PHE A 233 11.91 -6.46 8.13
CA PHE A 233 11.02 -6.63 6.98
C PHE A 233 10.68 -8.08 6.71
N ILE A 234 11.65 -8.99 6.79
CA ILE A 234 11.43 -10.43 6.62
C ILE A 234 10.49 -10.95 7.73
N LEU A 235 10.75 -10.56 8.98
CA LEU A 235 9.88 -10.93 10.11
C LEU A 235 8.46 -10.38 9.93
N ALA A 236 8.30 -9.10 9.56
CA ALA A 236 7.00 -8.51 9.29
C ALA A 236 6.25 -9.22 8.16
N ALA A 237 6.93 -9.54 7.05
CA ALA A 237 6.36 -10.31 5.96
C ALA A 237 5.95 -11.71 6.39
N SER A 238 6.75 -12.38 7.23
CA SER A 238 6.43 -13.70 7.78
C SER A 238 5.24 -13.68 8.75
N CYS A 239 4.97 -12.54 9.40
CA CYS A 239 3.80 -12.38 10.25
C CYS A 239 2.47 -12.28 9.46
N ILE A 240 2.51 -11.91 8.17
CA ILE A 240 1.28 -11.77 7.36
C ILE A 240 0.45 -13.06 7.30
N PRO A 241 1.00 -14.23 6.96
CA PRO A 241 0.26 -15.50 7.00
C PRO A 241 -0.21 -15.86 8.40
N ILE A 242 0.61 -15.62 9.42
CA ILE A 242 0.28 -15.88 10.83
C ILE A 242 -0.94 -15.04 11.25
N LEU A 243 -0.94 -13.74 10.94
CA LEU A 243 -2.08 -12.86 11.20
C LEU A 243 -3.34 -13.31 10.44
N GLN A 244 -3.17 -13.89 9.26
CA GLN A 244 -4.26 -14.41 8.47
C GLN A 244 -4.85 -15.68 9.09
N GLU A 245 -4.02 -16.58 9.59
CA GLU A 245 -4.47 -17.77 10.32
C GLU A 245 -5.10 -17.39 11.67
N LEU A 246 -4.51 -16.47 12.43
CA LEU A 246 -5.09 -15.97 13.69
C LEU A 246 -6.47 -15.35 13.47
N LYS A 247 -6.68 -14.62 12.37
CA LYS A 247 -7.99 -14.05 12.04
C LYS A 247 -9.07 -15.14 11.92
N THR A 248 -8.77 -16.29 11.30
CA THR A 248 -9.73 -17.38 11.17
C THR A 248 -10.06 -18.02 12.51
N VAL A 249 -9.07 -18.13 13.40
CA VAL A 249 -9.26 -18.64 14.77
C VAL A 249 -10.17 -17.72 15.60
N PHE A 250 -9.98 -16.40 15.50
CA PHE A 250 -10.80 -15.41 16.22
C PHE A 250 -12.19 -15.19 15.62
N ALA A 251 -12.41 -15.54 14.34
CA ALA A 251 -13.69 -15.36 13.64
C ALA A 251 -14.73 -16.46 13.96
N LYS A 252 -14.54 -17.26 15.00
CA LYS A 252 -15.47 -18.32 15.48
C LYS A 252 -15.84 -19.44 14.47
N ASP A 253 -15.32 -19.42 13.26
CA ASP A 253 -15.53 -20.46 12.25
C ASP A 253 -14.49 -21.58 12.39
N LEU A 254 -14.42 -22.19 13.58
CA LEU A 254 -13.49 -23.29 13.88
C LEU A 254 -13.76 -24.56 13.06
N GLY A 255 -14.97 -24.72 12.52
CA GLY A 255 -15.37 -25.91 11.77
C GLY A 255 -14.67 -26.10 10.44
N ASP A 256 -14.44 -25.02 9.68
CA ASP A 256 -13.83 -25.08 8.35
C ASP A 256 -12.29 -25.11 8.38
N ILE A 257 -11.68 -24.71 9.48
CA ILE A 257 -10.21 -24.62 9.62
C ILE A 257 -9.55 -25.99 9.66
N ILE A 258 -10.24 -26.98 10.22
CA ILE A 258 -9.69 -28.34 10.41
C ILE A 258 -9.77 -29.13 9.10
N ALA A 259 -10.75 -28.85 8.23
CA ALA A 259 -10.99 -29.61 7.02
C ALA A 259 -10.04 -29.27 5.85
N HIS A 260 -9.39 -28.10 5.85
CA HIS A 260 -8.55 -27.61 4.72
C HIS A 260 -7.09 -27.33 5.11
N ARG A 261 -6.56 -28.02 6.09
CA ARG A 261 -5.11 -28.02 6.41
C ARG A 261 -4.30 -28.85 5.40
N ASP A 262 -4.62 -28.73 4.12
CA ASP A 262 -3.78 -29.29 3.09
C ASP A 262 -2.40 -28.63 3.12
N SER A 263 -1.40 -29.44 2.83
CA SER A 263 0.04 -29.20 2.88
C SER A 263 0.52 -28.11 1.89
N ILE A 264 -0.16 -26.94 1.82
CA ILE A 264 0.25 -25.85 0.97
C ILE A 264 1.54 -25.25 1.52
N PRO A 265 2.63 -25.19 0.75
CA PRO A 265 3.89 -24.60 1.18
C PRO A 265 3.74 -23.16 1.67
N PHE A 266 4.53 -22.76 2.68
CA PHE A 266 4.46 -21.43 3.29
C PHE A 266 4.60 -20.30 2.26
N TYR A 267 5.52 -20.40 1.30
CA TYR A 267 5.72 -19.39 0.26
C TYR A 267 4.49 -19.22 -0.67
N VAL A 268 3.74 -20.30 -0.88
CA VAL A 268 2.49 -20.25 -1.66
C VAL A 268 1.43 -19.54 -0.84
N LYS A 269 1.28 -19.85 0.46
CA LYS A 269 0.35 -19.14 1.37
C LYS A 269 0.65 -17.64 1.42
N LEU A 270 1.92 -17.26 1.46
CA LEU A 270 2.36 -15.86 1.46
C LEU A 270 1.90 -15.12 0.21
N LEU A 271 2.02 -15.74 -0.96
CA LEU A 271 1.72 -15.11 -2.25
C LEU A 271 0.25 -15.23 -2.66
N GLN A 272 -0.45 -16.30 -2.26
CA GLN A 272 -1.85 -16.53 -2.64
C GLN A 272 -2.83 -15.51 -2.07
N GLY A 273 -2.53 -14.88 -0.93
CA GLY A 273 -3.43 -13.94 -0.27
C GLY A 273 -3.51 -12.60 -0.98
N GLU A 274 -2.83 -11.62 -0.44
CA GLU A 274 -2.89 -10.22 -0.87
C GLU A 274 -2.24 -9.99 -2.23
N PHE A 275 -1.08 -10.60 -2.48
CA PHE A 275 -0.29 -10.33 -3.69
C PHE A 275 -0.94 -10.85 -4.96
N ARG A 276 -1.50 -12.06 -4.94
CA ARG A 276 -2.17 -12.66 -6.10
C ARG A 276 -3.40 -11.87 -6.55
N SER A 277 -4.09 -11.17 -5.63
CA SER A 277 -5.38 -10.53 -5.94
C SER A 277 -5.29 -9.53 -7.09
N ALA A 278 -4.22 -8.73 -7.16
CA ALA A 278 -4.05 -7.70 -8.20
C ALA A 278 -3.86 -8.33 -9.59
N SER A 279 -2.94 -9.28 -9.73
CA SER A 279 -2.67 -9.95 -11.01
C SER A 279 -3.86 -10.81 -11.45
N ARG A 280 -4.48 -11.57 -10.55
CA ARG A 280 -5.69 -12.34 -10.87
C ARG A 280 -6.81 -11.46 -11.39
N ASN A 281 -7.03 -10.28 -10.81
CA ASN A 281 -8.11 -9.41 -11.25
C ASN A 281 -7.85 -8.79 -12.63
N ILE A 282 -6.59 -8.62 -13.02
CA ILE A 282 -6.22 -8.23 -14.38
C ILE A 282 -6.48 -9.38 -15.36
N ASP A 283 -6.04 -10.59 -15.04
CA ASP A 283 -6.31 -11.79 -15.84
C ASP A 283 -7.83 -11.98 -16.02
N TRP A 284 -8.61 -11.79 -14.97
CA TRP A 284 -10.07 -11.81 -14.99
C TRP A 284 -10.68 -10.75 -15.92
N LEU A 285 -10.17 -9.52 -15.89
CA LEU A 285 -10.64 -8.46 -16.78
C LEU A 285 -10.38 -8.78 -18.25
N LEU A 286 -9.19 -9.28 -18.55
CA LEU A 286 -8.80 -9.64 -19.92
C LEU A 286 -9.65 -10.77 -20.49
N SER A 287 -9.96 -11.78 -19.68
CA SER A 287 -10.78 -12.91 -20.12
C SER A 287 -12.26 -12.54 -20.36
N ARG A 288 -12.69 -11.36 -19.86
CA ARG A 288 -14.08 -10.86 -19.96
C ARG A 288 -14.19 -9.50 -20.64
N GLU A 289 -13.26 -9.19 -21.52
CA GLU A 289 -13.19 -7.89 -22.21
C GLU A 289 -14.48 -7.58 -22.99
N SER A 290 -15.17 -8.57 -23.51
CA SER A 290 -16.46 -8.43 -24.20
C SER A 290 -17.65 -8.09 -23.27
N SER A 291 -17.47 -8.16 -21.97
CA SER A 291 -18.55 -7.93 -20.97
C SER A 291 -18.60 -6.51 -20.41
N TYR A 292 -17.70 -5.64 -20.83
CA TYR A 292 -17.66 -4.23 -20.40
C TYR A 292 -17.09 -3.34 -21.49
N ASP A 293 -17.47 -2.06 -21.45
CA ASP A 293 -16.97 -1.04 -22.36
C ASP A 293 -15.84 -0.22 -21.73
N ILE A 294 -14.95 0.31 -22.57
CA ILE A 294 -13.96 1.30 -22.14
C ILE A 294 -14.68 2.54 -21.60
N SER A 295 -14.19 3.06 -20.49
CA SER A 295 -14.78 4.22 -19.84
C SER A 295 -14.32 5.57 -20.41
N TYR A 296 -13.33 5.59 -21.31
CA TYR A 296 -12.69 6.80 -21.86
C TYR A 296 -12.25 7.78 -20.76
N GLY A 297 -11.74 7.25 -19.65
CA GLY A 297 -11.28 8.02 -18.50
C GLY A 297 -12.37 8.45 -17.51
N LEU A 298 -13.63 8.18 -17.76
CA LEU A 298 -14.73 8.55 -16.88
C LEU A 298 -14.62 7.89 -15.50
N ASN A 299 -14.13 6.64 -15.45
CA ASN A 299 -13.86 5.94 -14.20
C ASN A 299 -12.79 6.65 -13.36
N LEU A 300 -11.73 7.18 -13.98
CA LEU A 300 -10.69 7.93 -13.26
C LEU A 300 -11.21 9.25 -12.70
N ILE A 301 -12.09 9.95 -13.43
CA ILE A 301 -12.77 11.15 -12.92
C ILE A 301 -13.63 10.79 -11.71
N LYS A 302 -14.41 9.69 -11.78
CA LYS A 302 -15.19 9.19 -10.64
C LYS A 302 -14.30 8.84 -9.45
N ASP A 303 -13.18 8.15 -9.69
CA ASP A 303 -12.21 7.81 -8.64
C ASP A 303 -11.64 9.07 -7.98
N ILE A 304 -11.31 10.10 -8.77
CA ILE A 304 -10.83 11.40 -8.24
C ILE A 304 -11.91 12.04 -7.37
N LEU A 305 -13.15 12.15 -7.84
CA LEU A 305 -14.25 12.74 -7.09
C LEU A 305 -14.50 12.01 -5.76
N VAL A 306 -14.52 10.67 -5.77
CA VAL A 306 -14.68 9.86 -4.56
C VAL A 306 -13.48 9.99 -3.63
N GLY A 307 -12.27 10.01 -4.18
CA GLY A 307 -11.02 10.16 -3.42
C GLY A 307 -10.95 11.50 -2.66
N PHE A 308 -11.38 12.58 -3.27
CA PHE A 308 -11.37 13.92 -2.67
C PHE A 308 -12.57 14.19 -1.75
N SER A 309 -13.74 13.63 -2.04
CA SER A 309 -14.95 13.94 -1.28
C SER A 309 -14.88 13.41 0.16
N PRO A 310 -15.09 14.26 1.18
CA PRO A 310 -15.14 13.82 2.58
C PRO A 310 -16.46 13.10 2.92
N ILE A 311 -17.45 13.17 2.05
CA ILE A 311 -18.80 12.62 2.24
C ILE A 311 -19.03 11.54 1.18
N SER A 312 -19.87 10.56 1.50
CA SER A 312 -20.29 9.57 0.52
C SER A 312 -21.03 10.26 -0.64
N THR A 313 -20.50 10.10 -1.85
CA THR A 313 -21.03 10.76 -3.06
C THR A 313 -22.11 9.96 -3.77
N GLY A 314 -22.32 8.69 -3.38
CA GLY A 314 -23.13 7.75 -4.17
C GLY A 314 -22.53 7.37 -5.53
N ILE A 315 -21.35 7.94 -5.88
CA ILE A 315 -20.64 7.64 -7.13
C ILE A 315 -19.90 6.30 -6.96
N LEU A 316 -20.05 5.42 -7.94
CA LEU A 316 -19.32 4.16 -8.00
C LEU A 316 -17.88 4.42 -8.49
N ASN A 317 -16.90 4.19 -7.62
CA ASN A 317 -15.49 4.15 -8.00
C ASN A 317 -15.16 2.87 -8.80
N SER A 318 -13.97 2.79 -9.37
CA SER A 318 -13.54 1.65 -10.19
C SER A 318 -13.58 0.32 -9.44
N GLN A 319 -13.18 0.28 -8.18
CA GLN A 319 -13.23 -0.94 -7.35
C GLN A 319 -14.68 -1.37 -7.06
N THR A 320 -15.56 -0.45 -6.74
CA THR A 320 -16.99 -0.74 -6.49
C THR A 320 -17.68 -1.19 -7.79
N TRP A 321 -17.36 -0.55 -8.90
CA TRP A 321 -17.85 -0.96 -10.21
C TRP A 321 -17.41 -2.42 -10.52
N PHE A 322 -16.13 -2.73 -10.36
CA PHE A 322 -15.59 -4.07 -10.61
C PHE A 322 -16.31 -5.15 -9.76
N ASN A 323 -16.45 -4.88 -8.47
CA ASN A 323 -17.10 -5.82 -7.56
C ASN A 323 -18.60 -6.01 -7.88
N ASN A 324 -19.33 -4.93 -8.18
CA ASN A 324 -20.75 -5.01 -8.51
C ASN A 324 -20.98 -5.71 -9.86
N THR A 325 -20.10 -5.51 -10.82
CA THR A 325 -20.24 -6.10 -12.17
C THR A 325 -19.94 -7.59 -12.16
N PHE A 326 -18.87 -8.01 -11.47
CA PHE A 326 -18.38 -9.38 -11.58
C PHE A 326 -18.60 -10.24 -10.33
N PHE A 327 -18.87 -9.64 -9.18
CA PHE A 327 -18.92 -10.32 -7.87
C PHE A 327 -20.03 -9.82 -6.97
N SER A 328 -21.21 -9.55 -7.54
CA SER A 328 -22.38 -9.00 -6.83
C SER A 328 -22.80 -9.84 -5.61
N GLU A 329 -22.69 -11.16 -5.70
CA GLU A 329 -23.00 -12.07 -4.58
C GLU A 329 -22.06 -11.86 -3.39
N VAL A 330 -20.76 -11.64 -3.67
CA VAL A 330 -19.77 -11.37 -2.63
C VAL A 330 -20.00 -9.99 -2.00
N VAL A 331 -20.42 -9.00 -2.81
CA VAL A 331 -20.77 -7.67 -2.31
C VAL A 331 -21.97 -7.73 -1.35
N ALA A 332 -22.95 -8.59 -1.63
CA ALA A 332 -24.12 -8.77 -0.77
C ALA A 332 -23.75 -9.27 0.65
N THR A 333 -22.61 -9.93 0.82
CA THR A 333 -22.08 -10.35 2.14
C THR A 333 -21.25 -9.26 2.84
N GLY A 334 -21.17 -8.04 2.30
CA GLY A 334 -20.33 -6.96 2.83
C GLY A 334 -18.83 -7.15 2.55
N GLN A 335 -18.49 -8.05 1.62
CA GLN A 335 -17.12 -8.34 1.21
C GLN A 335 -16.86 -7.81 -0.21
N GLY A 336 -15.61 -7.85 -0.66
CA GLY A 336 -15.25 -7.49 -2.03
C GLY A 336 -13.80 -7.82 -2.31
N TYR A 337 -13.51 -8.00 -3.59
CA TYR A 337 -12.14 -8.21 -4.04
C TYR A 337 -11.43 -6.86 -4.20
N GLY A 338 -10.14 -6.82 -3.86
CA GLY A 338 -9.29 -5.68 -4.17
C GLY A 338 -9.16 -5.52 -5.69
N PHE A 339 -9.21 -4.27 -6.15
CA PHE A 339 -9.08 -3.95 -7.57
C PHE A 339 -7.81 -3.15 -7.80
N SER A 340 -6.97 -3.58 -8.73
CA SER A 340 -5.68 -2.93 -8.98
C SER A 340 -5.86 -1.52 -9.58
N LEU A 341 -5.03 -0.56 -9.13
CA LEU A 341 -4.91 0.76 -9.76
C LEU A 341 -4.67 0.64 -11.27
N TYR A 342 -3.86 -0.32 -11.69
CA TYR A 342 -3.59 -0.57 -13.10
C TYR A 342 -4.78 -1.15 -13.86
N GLY A 343 -5.64 -1.90 -13.17
CA GLY A 343 -6.94 -2.30 -13.73
C GLY A 343 -7.82 -1.08 -14.02
N SER A 344 -7.82 -0.06 -13.14
CA SER A 344 -8.51 1.21 -13.39
C SER A 344 -7.95 1.94 -14.63
N PHE A 345 -6.63 1.92 -14.81
CA PHE A 345 -5.98 2.53 -15.97
C PHE A 345 -6.30 1.77 -17.27
N TYR A 346 -6.35 0.43 -17.19
CA TYR A 346 -6.73 -0.41 -18.31
C TYR A 346 -8.17 -0.16 -18.76
N ILE A 347 -9.14 -0.13 -17.84
CA ILE A 347 -10.54 0.21 -18.14
C ILE A 347 -10.68 1.61 -18.72
N ALA A 348 -9.81 2.54 -18.33
CA ALA A 348 -9.88 3.91 -18.80
C ALA A 348 -9.59 4.02 -20.30
N PHE A 349 -8.51 3.39 -20.80
CA PHE A 349 -8.03 3.59 -22.17
C PHE A 349 -7.29 2.36 -22.73
N TYR A 350 -7.57 1.15 -22.25
CA TYR A 350 -6.85 -0.08 -22.58
C TYR A 350 -5.34 0.02 -22.29
N TRP A 351 -4.53 -0.73 -23.05
CA TRP A 351 -3.08 -0.75 -22.88
C TRP A 351 -2.38 0.61 -23.11
N PRO A 352 -2.82 1.53 -24.03
CA PRO A 352 -2.20 2.86 -24.13
C PRO A 352 -2.38 3.67 -22.84
N GLY A 353 -3.58 3.63 -22.25
CA GLY A 353 -3.83 4.29 -20.98
C GLY A 353 -3.01 3.71 -19.85
N LEU A 354 -2.88 2.39 -19.82
CA LEU A 354 -2.04 1.70 -18.86
C LEU A 354 -0.58 2.20 -18.91
N VAL A 355 0.02 2.30 -20.09
CA VAL A 355 1.40 2.80 -20.28
C VAL A 355 1.52 4.26 -19.83
N ILE A 356 0.70 5.14 -20.42
CA ILE A 356 0.83 6.60 -20.25
C ILE A 356 0.56 6.99 -18.79
N ILE A 357 -0.55 6.48 -18.21
CA ILE A 357 -0.95 6.87 -16.86
C ILE A 357 -0.01 6.25 -15.82
N SER A 358 0.51 5.03 -16.04
CA SER A 358 1.53 4.45 -15.16
C SER A 358 2.81 5.25 -15.14
N ILE A 359 3.27 5.75 -16.29
CA ILE A 359 4.44 6.64 -16.37
C ILE A 359 4.16 7.95 -15.61
N ILE A 360 3.03 8.62 -15.86
CA ILE A 360 2.66 9.88 -15.19
C ILE A 360 2.59 9.68 -13.67
N TYR A 361 1.96 8.60 -13.23
CA TYR A 361 1.82 8.25 -11.82
C TYR A 361 3.19 8.06 -11.16
N SER A 362 4.07 7.29 -11.78
CA SER A 362 5.42 7.06 -11.26
C SER A 362 6.29 8.32 -11.32
N CYS A 363 6.17 9.15 -12.36
CA CYS A 363 6.83 10.47 -12.41
C CYS A 363 6.37 11.38 -11.27
N THR A 364 5.09 11.34 -10.89
CA THR A 364 4.58 12.09 -9.74
C THR A 364 5.23 11.64 -8.43
N ILE A 365 5.38 10.32 -8.22
CA ILE A 365 6.09 9.75 -7.06
C ILE A 365 7.54 10.24 -7.03
N VAL A 366 8.23 10.19 -8.17
CA VAL A 366 9.62 10.67 -8.32
C VAL A 366 9.74 12.16 -8.00
N MET A 367 8.80 12.96 -8.49
CA MET A 367 8.77 14.41 -8.25
C MET A 367 8.59 14.70 -6.74
N ILE A 368 7.65 14.06 -6.06
CA ILE A 368 7.43 14.22 -4.62
C ILE A 368 8.71 13.85 -3.86
N TYR A 369 9.29 12.69 -4.15
CA TYR A 369 10.51 12.23 -3.50
C TYR A 369 11.71 13.16 -3.73
N ASN A 370 11.92 13.60 -4.96
CA ASN A 370 13.05 14.48 -5.31
C ASN A 370 12.98 15.85 -4.63
N ASN A 371 11.79 16.35 -4.33
CA ASN A 371 11.59 17.63 -3.67
C ASN A 371 11.40 17.49 -2.13
N ALA A 372 11.38 16.26 -1.61
CA ALA A 372 11.19 15.98 -0.18
C ALA A 372 12.31 16.56 0.69
N LYS A 373 13.53 16.69 0.18
CA LYS A 373 14.66 17.27 0.90
C LYS A 373 14.52 18.78 1.19
N ASP A 374 13.77 19.48 0.35
CA ASP A 374 13.64 20.94 0.42
C ASP A 374 12.34 21.38 1.10
N ASN A 375 11.34 20.49 1.21
CA ASN A 375 10.04 20.80 1.73
C ASN A 375 9.57 19.76 2.76
N ILE A 376 9.29 20.22 3.99
CA ILE A 376 8.90 19.35 5.11
C ILE A 376 7.58 18.59 4.84
N PHE A 377 6.62 19.21 4.17
CA PHE A 377 5.35 18.53 3.84
C PHE A 377 5.56 17.45 2.79
N LEU A 378 6.40 17.69 1.79
CA LEU A 378 6.76 16.66 0.80
C LEU A 378 7.61 15.55 1.41
N PHE A 379 8.46 15.87 2.39
CA PHE A 379 9.19 14.86 3.17
C PHE A 379 8.23 13.95 3.94
N LEU A 380 7.33 14.52 4.72
CA LEU A 380 6.34 13.75 5.47
C LEU A 380 5.45 12.94 4.51
N LEU A 381 4.99 13.56 3.43
CA LEU A 381 4.19 12.91 2.42
C LEU A 381 4.95 11.74 1.78
N SER A 382 6.24 11.90 1.45
CA SER A 382 7.05 10.84 0.83
C SER A 382 7.17 9.58 1.71
N ILE A 383 7.17 9.73 3.05
CA ILE A 383 7.19 8.60 3.99
C ILE A 383 5.79 8.01 4.17
N LEU A 384 4.80 8.88 4.36
CA LEU A 384 3.42 8.47 4.63
C LEU A 384 2.73 7.85 3.41
N MET A 385 3.16 8.19 2.20
CA MET A 385 2.66 7.60 0.96
C MET A 385 3.12 6.16 0.70
N ILE A 386 4.18 5.70 1.34
CA ILE A 386 4.77 4.39 1.05
C ILE A 386 3.71 3.30 1.16
N THR A 387 3.00 3.24 2.27
CA THR A 387 1.97 2.22 2.48
C THR A 387 0.73 2.40 1.59
N PRO A 388 0.14 3.61 1.45
CA PRO A 388 -0.93 3.84 0.49
C PRO A 388 -0.59 3.41 -0.94
N LEU A 389 0.63 3.68 -1.40
CA LEU A 389 1.07 3.33 -2.74
C LEU A 389 1.37 1.83 -2.92
N ILE A 390 1.81 1.15 -1.85
CA ILE A 390 1.86 -0.32 -1.83
C ILE A 390 0.42 -0.86 -1.89
N TYR A 391 -0.49 -0.31 -1.11
CA TYR A 391 -1.88 -0.74 -1.08
C TYR A 391 -2.63 -0.46 -2.40
N ALA A 392 -2.22 0.58 -3.15
CA ALA A 392 -2.75 0.92 -4.47
C ALA A 392 -2.60 -0.21 -5.50
N GLN A 393 -1.67 -1.14 -5.27
CA GLN A 393 -1.52 -2.31 -6.13
C GLN A 393 -2.78 -3.21 -6.12
N ARG A 394 -3.62 -3.08 -5.10
CA ARG A 394 -4.91 -3.79 -4.95
C ARG A 394 -6.11 -2.88 -4.71
N GLY A 395 -5.95 -1.58 -4.87
CA GLY A 395 -6.99 -0.56 -4.76
C GLY A 395 -7.02 0.32 -6.00
N ASP A 396 -8.12 1.02 -6.23
CA ASP A 396 -8.25 1.99 -7.31
C ASP A 396 -7.64 3.36 -6.96
N LEU A 397 -7.71 4.30 -7.89
CA LEU A 397 -7.19 5.65 -7.68
C LEU A 397 -7.91 6.38 -6.53
N SER A 398 -9.20 6.11 -6.29
CA SER A 398 -9.95 6.74 -5.20
C SER A 398 -9.40 6.37 -3.82
N VAL A 399 -8.97 5.12 -3.65
CA VAL A 399 -8.35 4.63 -2.43
C VAL A 399 -7.03 5.36 -2.18
N VAL A 400 -6.17 5.47 -3.20
CA VAL A 400 -4.89 6.19 -3.11
C VAL A 400 -5.09 7.64 -2.68
N LEU A 401 -5.98 8.36 -3.40
CA LEU A 401 -6.26 9.77 -3.12
C LEU A 401 -6.90 9.96 -1.74
N SER A 402 -7.78 9.06 -1.33
CA SER A 402 -8.40 9.10 0.00
C SER A 402 -7.33 8.96 1.09
N PHE A 403 -6.41 8.00 0.97
CA PHE A 403 -5.30 7.85 1.90
C PHE A 403 -4.37 9.06 1.91
N MET A 404 -3.98 9.56 0.74
CA MET A 404 -3.08 10.71 0.64
C MET A 404 -3.70 11.98 1.22
N ILE A 405 -4.94 12.27 0.87
CA ILE A 405 -5.58 13.56 1.16
C ILE A 405 -6.27 13.53 2.51
N LYS A 406 -7.23 12.60 2.70
CA LYS A 406 -8.08 12.58 3.90
C LYS A 406 -7.34 12.05 5.13
N GLN A 407 -6.46 11.06 4.94
CA GLN A 407 -5.82 10.38 6.06
C GLN A 407 -4.43 10.91 6.38
N ASN A 408 -3.75 11.57 5.43
CA ASN A 408 -2.41 12.11 5.66
C ASN A 408 -2.36 13.64 5.53
N LEU A 409 -2.69 14.21 4.38
CA LEU A 409 -2.49 15.64 4.14
C LEU A 409 -3.41 16.51 5.01
N LEU A 410 -4.69 16.18 5.10
CA LEU A 410 -5.66 16.94 5.89
C LEU A 410 -5.29 17.01 7.39
N PRO A 411 -5.02 15.89 8.09
CA PRO A 411 -4.61 15.97 9.50
C PRO A 411 -3.25 16.65 9.68
N LEU A 412 -2.31 16.55 8.73
CA LEU A 412 -1.05 17.30 8.78
C LEU A 412 -1.28 18.80 8.74
N ILE A 413 -2.16 19.28 7.84
CA ILE A 413 -2.53 20.69 7.76
C ILE A 413 -3.19 21.16 9.04
N ILE A 414 -4.12 20.35 9.59
CA ILE A 414 -4.81 20.68 10.87
C ILE A 414 -3.78 20.86 11.99
N VAL A 415 -2.88 19.89 12.20
CA VAL A 415 -1.86 19.99 13.28
C VAL A 415 -0.90 21.15 13.04
N TYR A 416 -0.54 21.43 11.80
CA TYR A 416 0.29 22.59 11.47
C TYR A 416 -0.41 23.90 11.84
N LEU A 417 -1.70 24.07 11.53
CA LEU A 417 -2.46 25.26 11.88
C LEU A 417 -2.58 25.42 13.41
N PHE A 418 -2.89 24.32 14.12
CA PHE A 418 -2.91 24.32 15.58
C PHE A 418 -1.54 24.66 16.18
N SER A 419 -0.46 24.11 15.64
CA SER A 419 0.90 24.43 16.09
C SER A 419 1.23 25.93 15.94
N ARG A 420 0.75 26.57 14.86
CA ARG A 420 0.89 28.01 14.66
C ARG A 420 0.08 28.84 15.67
N LEU A 421 -1.15 28.43 15.94
CA LEU A 421 -2.02 29.10 16.91
C LEU A 421 -1.44 29.00 18.33
N PHE A 422 -1.03 27.81 18.74
CA PHE A 422 -0.42 27.60 20.06
C PHE A 422 0.82 28.48 20.27
N ARG A 423 1.71 28.56 19.30
CA ARG A 423 2.88 29.45 19.40
C ARG A 423 2.50 30.91 19.61
N ARG A 424 1.49 31.41 18.89
CA ARG A 424 1.05 32.80 19.02
C ARG A 424 0.46 33.09 20.40
N VAL A 425 -0.27 32.16 20.98
CA VAL A 425 -0.94 32.33 22.29
C VAL A 425 0.04 32.20 23.43
N PHE A 426 1.05 31.34 23.37
CA PHE A 426 1.98 31.07 24.47
C PHE A 426 3.36 31.73 24.31
N SER A 427 3.62 32.44 23.21
CA SER A 427 4.81 33.29 23.03
C SER A 427 4.55 34.78 23.30
N SER A 428 3.32 35.12 23.60
CA SER A 428 2.90 36.44 24.18
C SER A 428 2.89 36.38 25.71
#